data_65bb73b17a8eaaef9fee812b1cbb8ef4
#
_entry.id   65bb73b17a8eaaef9fee812b1cbb8ef4
#
_cell.length_a   1.000
_cell.length_b   1.000
_cell.length_c   1.000
_cell.angle_alpha   90.00
_cell.angle_beta   90.00
_cell.angle_gamma   90.00
#
_symmetry.space_group_name_H-M   'P 1'
#
loop_
_entity.id
_entity.type
_entity.pdbx_description
1 polymer ?
#
loop_
_entity_poly.entity_id
_entity_poly.type
_entity_poly.pdbx_seq_one_letter_code
_entity_poly.pdbx_strand_id
1 'polypeptide(L)'
;CWRELIDKLPLLSANHSMSVWDAGGGLGQMSVRMAELGHSVLLNDISAEMLELARHSISQAGLTSRVDISNTAIQAISSSPMYQHSFDLVLCHAVLEWVADPEAVIFALVRGMRPGAYLSLMFYNRNALILSNMAKGNLYKLRDRDFAGHPGGLTPPAPRQPQEVIELLQQAGLEVLAKRGIRLVYDLMPRAVRAERSIDDVQALEWQYGAEEPFWSLGRYVHLLCRLPQS
;
A
#
# COMPACT_ATOMS: atom_id res chain seq x y z
N CYS A 1 -2.85 5.24 -5.70
CA CYS A 1 -3.55 3.97 -5.42
C CYS A 1 -5.04 4.03 -5.69
N TRP A 2 -5.85 4.85 -4.97
CA TRP A 2 -7.31 4.85 -5.07
C TRP A 2 -7.83 4.90 -6.52
N ARG A 3 -7.42 5.90 -7.30
CA ARG A 3 -7.81 6.03 -8.71
C ARG A 3 -7.48 4.77 -9.51
N GLU A 4 -6.32 4.16 -9.27
CA GLU A 4 -5.91 2.94 -9.99
C GLU A 4 -6.76 1.73 -9.60
N LEU A 5 -7.15 1.60 -8.32
CA LEU A 5 -8.08 0.56 -7.89
C LEU A 5 -9.43 0.68 -8.59
N ILE A 6 -10.02 1.88 -8.61
CA ILE A 6 -11.30 2.13 -9.29
C ILE A 6 -11.20 1.87 -10.80
N ASP A 7 -10.10 2.27 -11.43
CA ASP A 7 -9.88 2.11 -12.87
C ASP A 7 -9.67 0.64 -13.28
N LYS A 8 -8.91 -0.10 -12.46
CA LYS A 8 -8.51 -1.50 -12.77
C LYS A 8 -9.45 -2.56 -12.21
N LEU A 9 -10.23 -2.23 -11.19
CA LEU A 9 -11.16 -3.14 -10.54
C LEU A 9 -12.60 -2.62 -10.65
N PRO A 10 -13.26 -2.76 -11.82
CA PRO A 10 -14.65 -2.30 -12.00
C PRO A 10 -15.63 -2.93 -10.99
N LEU A 11 -15.29 -4.10 -10.43
CA LEU A 11 -16.06 -4.78 -9.39
C LEU A 11 -16.23 -3.94 -8.11
N LEU A 12 -15.31 -3.01 -7.82
CA LEU A 12 -15.43 -2.08 -6.69
C LEU A 12 -16.60 -1.12 -6.82
N SER A 13 -17.03 -0.82 -8.04
CA SER A 13 -18.15 0.08 -8.33
C SER A 13 -19.45 -0.65 -8.70
N ALA A 14 -19.39 -1.99 -8.77
CA ALA A 14 -20.56 -2.81 -9.07
C ALA A 14 -21.45 -2.94 -7.82
N ASN A 15 -22.77 -3.20 -8.02
CA ASN A 15 -23.73 -3.46 -6.93
C ASN A 15 -23.46 -4.80 -6.21
N HIS A 16 -22.19 -5.12 -5.97
CA HIS A 16 -21.74 -6.33 -5.33
C HIS A 16 -20.85 -5.99 -4.13
N SER A 17 -21.25 -6.43 -2.93
CA SER A 17 -20.47 -6.24 -1.73
C SER A 17 -19.29 -7.23 -1.71
N MET A 18 -18.08 -6.71 -1.63
CA MET A 18 -16.85 -7.49 -1.46
C MET A 18 -16.48 -7.60 0.02
N SER A 19 -15.77 -8.68 0.38
CA SER A 19 -15.05 -8.81 1.64
C SER A 19 -13.64 -8.24 1.46
N VAL A 20 -13.33 -7.15 2.15
CA VAL A 20 -12.06 -6.42 2.03
C VAL A 20 -11.25 -6.54 3.31
N TRP A 21 -9.98 -6.81 3.20
CA TRP A 21 -9.04 -6.76 4.32
C TRP A 21 -8.08 -5.57 4.15
N ASP A 22 -8.15 -4.59 5.05
CA ASP A 22 -7.22 -3.46 5.14
C ASP A 22 -6.13 -3.80 6.18
N ALA A 23 -5.07 -4.45 5.69
CA ALA A 23 -4.01 -5.04 6.49
C ALA A 23 -2.94 -4.00 6.87
N GLY A 24 -2.86 -3.66 8.15
CA GLY A 24 -2.02 -2.56 8.64
C GLY A 24 -2.58 -1.21 8.21
N GLY A 25 -3.92 -1.06 8.21
CA GLY A 25 -4.60 0.09 7.62
C GLY A 25 -4.56 1.37 8.47
N GLY A 26 -3.92 1.34 9.65
CA GLY A 26 -3.67 2.51 10.49
C GLY A 26 -4.93 3.31 10.81
N LEU A 27 -5.02 4.54 10.27
CA LEU A 27 -6.17 5.46 10.46
C LEU A 27 -7.45 5.03 9.72
N GLY A 28 -7.46 3.93 8.98
CA GLY A 28 -8.62 3.39 8.29
C GLY A 28 -9.12 4.21 7.09
N GLN A 29 -8.28 5.05 6.50
CA GLN A 29 -8.68 5.89 5.36
C GLN A 29 -9.19 5.08 4.16
N MET A 30 -8.54 3.94 3.87
CA MET A 30 -8.99 3.04 2.80
C MET A 30 -10.22 2.24 3.24
N SER A 31 -10.26 1.82 4.51
CA SER A 31 -11.43 1.15 5.09
C SER A 31 -12.71 1.99 4.95
N VAL A 32 -12.66 3.29 5.28
CA VAL A 32 -13.79 4.20 5.11
C VAL A 32 -14.23 4.26 3.65
N ARG A 33 -13.32 4.46 2.71
CA ARG A 33 -13.64 4.52 1.27
C ARG A 33 -14.26 3.22 0.74
N MET A 34 -13.75 2.07 1.19
CA MET A 34 -14.32 0.77 0.79
C MET A 34 -15.71 0.56 1.38
N ALA A 35 -15.92 0.94 2.64
CA ALA A 35 -17.22 0.85 3.29
C ALA A 35 -18.25 1.81 2.70
N GLU A 36 -17.86 3.02 2.27
CA GLU A 36 -18.71 3.97 1.53
C GLU A 36 -19.20 3.40 0.20
N LEU A 37 -18.40 2.56 -0.47
CA LEU A 37 -18.81 1.81 -1.68
C LEU A 37 -19.72 0.61 -1.38
N GLY A 38 -20.00 0.33 -0.10
CA GLY A 38 -20.90 -0.76 0.32
C GLY A 38 -20.21 -2.08 0.62
N HIS A 39 -18.88 -2.11 0.67
CA HIS A 39 -18.11 -3.33 1.00
C HIS A 39 -18.06 -3.58 2.50
N SER A 40 -17.82 -4.84 2.89
CA SER A 40 -17.53 -5.23 4.28
C SER A 40 -16.02 -5.25 4.47
N VAL A 41 -15.53 -4.58 5.51
CA VAL A 41 -14.09 -4.37 5.72
C VAL A 41 -13.64 -4.93 7.05
N LEU A 42 -12.55 -5.69 7.07
CA LEU A 42 -11.76 -5.96 8.26
C LEU A 42 -10.56 -5.01 8.25
N LEU A 43 -10.51 -4.08 9.18
CA LEU A 43 -9.34 -3.23 9.44
C LEU A 43 -8.53 -3.84 10.58
N ASN A 44 -7.26 -4.15 10.35
CA ASN A 44 -6.35 -4.48 11.44
C ASN A 44 -5.10 -3.60 11.45
N ASP A 45 -4.58 -3.34 12.62
CA ASP A 45 -3.29 -2.70 12.86
C ASP A 45 -2.75 -3.13 14.22
N ILE A 46 -1.42 -3.07 14.41
CA ILE A 46 -0.77 -3.32 15.69
C ILE A 46 -0.82 -2.09 16.62
N SER A 47 -1.02 -0.90 16.08
CA SER A 47 -1.11 0.35 16.83
C SER A 47 -2.54 0.58 17.33
N ALA A 48 -2.74 0.38 18.64
CA ALA A 48 -4.03 0.68 19.27
C ALA A 48 -4.41 2.17 19.15
N GLU A 49 -3.42 3.07 19.19
CA GLU A 49 -3.63 4.52 19.03
C GLU A 49 -4.19 4.86 17.65
N MET A 50 -3.61 4.30 16.58
CA MET A 50 -4.11 4.51 15.22
C MET A 50 -5.52 3.96 15.04
N LEU A 51 -5.81 2.79 15.61
CA LEU A 51 -7.13 2.20 15.55
C LEU A 51 -8.18 2.99 16.34
N GLU A 52 -7.81 3.68 17.41
CA GLU A 52 -8.74 4.56 18.13
C GLU A 52 -9.16 5.75 17.26
N LEU A 53 -8.22 6.36 16.54
CA LEU A 53 -8.51 7.41 15.57
C LEU A 53 -9.35 6.88 14.40
N ALA A 54 -9.08 5.66 13.93
CA ALA A 54 -9.88 5.00 12.91
C ALA A 54 -11.33 4.77 13.36
N ARG A 55 -11.55 4.27 14.59
CA ARG A 55 -12.89 4.10 15.17
C ARG A 55 -13.69 5.38 15.15
N HIS A 56 -13.05 6.49 15.55
CA HIS A 56 -13.69 7.79 15.56
C HIS A 56 -14.13 8.21 14.13
N SER A 57 -13.25 8.11 13.15
CA SER A 57 -13.54 8.45 11.75
C SER A 57 -14.65 7.57 11.15
N ILE A 58 -14.60 6.27 11.39
CA ILE A 58 -15.59 5.29 10.93
C ILE A 58 -16.97 5.56 11.56
N SER A 59 -16.99 5.88 12.87
CA SER A 59 -18.23 6.24 13.58
C SER A 59 -18.81 7.54 13.07
N GLN A 60 -18.00 8.57 12.86
CA GLN A 60 -18.46 9.84 12.28
C GLN A 60 -19.05 9.69 10.88
N ALA A 61 -18.51 8.76 10.08
CA ALA A 61 -19.02 8.43 8.76
C ALA A 61 -20.27 7.51 8.77
N GLY A 62 -20.72 7.04 9.96
CA GLY A 62 -21.86 6.13 10.07
C GLY A 62 -21.60 4.72 9.54
N LEU A 63 -20.32 4.27 9.50
CA LEU A 63 -19.90 3.03 8.82
C LEU A 63 -19.58 1.87 9.79
N THR A 64 -19.94 1.98 11.07
CA THR A 64 -19.62 0.99 12.11
C THR A 64 -20.19 -0.40 11.83
N SER A 65 -21.28 -0.50 11.06
CA SER A 65 -21.86 -1.79 10.67
C SER A 65 -21.15 -2.49 9.50
N ARG A 66 -20.20 -1.80 8.87
CA ARG A 66 -19.46 -2.29 7.70
C ARG A 66 -17.98 -2.50 7.94
N VAL A 67 -17.43 -1.96 9.02
CA VAL A 67 -16.00 -2.04 9.33
C VAL A 67 -15.79 -2.69 10.68
N ASP A 68 -15.25 -3.90 10.66
CA ASP A 68 -14.74 -4.61 11.83
C ASP A 68 -13.28 -4.16 12.09
N ILE A 69 -12.94 -3.90 13.36
CA ILE A 69 -11.61 -3.42 13.74
C ILE A 69 -10.94 -4.43 14.68
N SER A 70 -9.71 -4.82 14.33
CA SER A 70 -8.90 -5.77 15.09
C SER A 70 -7.52 -5.20 15.43
N ASN A 71 -7.17 -5.15 16.71
CA ASN A 71 -5.83 -4.77 17.16
C ASN A 71 -4.92 -6.00 17.23
N THR A 72 -4.51 -6.50 16.07
CA THR A 72 -3.68 -7.71 15.95
C THR A 72 -2.71 -7.59 14.78
N ALA A 73 -1.67 -8.42 14.80
CA ALA A 73 -0.75 -8.52 13.68
C ALA A 73 -1.40 -9.20 12.46
N ILE A 74 -0.91 -8.90 11.27
CA ILE A 74 -1.35 -9.49 9.99
C ILE A 74 -1.28 -11.04 10.05
N GLN A 75 -0.20 -11.60 10.61
CA GLN A 75 -0.01 -13.04 10.74
C GLN A 75 -1.06 -13.70 11.65
N ALA A 76 -1.52 -12.99 12.69
CA ALA A 76 -2.56 -13.51 13.58
C ALA A 76 -3.93 -13.57 12.87
N ILE A 77 -4.26 -12.56 12.06
CA ILE A 77 -5.47 -12.59 11.21
C ILE A 77 -5.41 -13.80 10.27
N SER A 78 -4.35 -13.94 9.48
CA SER A 78 -4.22 -15.02 8.49
C SER A 78 -4.15 -16.43 9.09
N SER A 79 -3.77 -16.56 10.36
CA SER A 79 -3.70 -17.84 11.07
C SER A 79 -5.06 -18.27 11.62
N SER A 80 -6.01 -17.35 11.72
CA SER A 80 -7.39 -17.66 12.16
C SER A 80 -8.14 -18.39 11.05
N PRO A 81 -8.74 -19.58 11.33
CA PRO A 81 -9.53 -20.29 10.34
C PRO A 81 -10.69 -19.46 9.75
N MET A 82 -11.22 -18.51 10.51
CA MET A 82 -12.30 -17.62 10.09
C MET A 82 -11.90 -16.75 8.88
N TYR A 83 -10.62 -16.37 8.79
CA TYR A 83 -10.14 -15.42 7.79
C TYR A 83 -9.32 -16.05 6.65
N GLN A 84 -9.11 -17.38 6.71
CA GLN A 84 -8.45 -18.08 5.61
C GLN A 84 -9.36 -18.11 4.38
N HIS A 85 -8.80 -17.74 3.22
CA HIS A 85 -9.52 -17.69 1.93
C HIS A 85 -10.86 -16.92 2.01
N SER A 86 -10.88 -15.81 2.75
CA SER A 86 -12.13 -15.10 3.06
C SER A 86 -12.26 -13.75 2.35
N PHE A 87 -11.18 -13.20 1.81
CA PHE A 87 -11.18 -11.86 1.26
C PHE A 87 -11.10 -11.84 -0.27
N ASP A 88 -11.93 -10.99 -0.88
CA ASP A 88 -11.95 -10.72 -2.32
C ASP A 88 -10.92 -9.67 -2.73
N LEU A 89 -10.58 -8.75 -1.78
CA LEU A 89 -9.56 -7.73 -1.94
C LEU A 89 -8.78 -7.58 -0.63
N VAL A 90 -7.46 -7.59 -0.73
CA VAL A 90 -6.54 -7.26 0.36
C VAL A 90 -5.82 -5.96 0.03
N LEU A 91 -5.83 -5.01 0.95
CA LEU A 91 -5.07 -3.77 0.90
C LEU A 91 -3.92 -3.89 1.91
N CYS A 92 -2.70 -3.58 1.49
CA CYS A 92 -1.54 -3.52 2.37
C CYS A 92 -0.67 -2.34 1.94
N HIS A 93 -0.90 -1.19 2.56
CA HIS A 93 -0.30 0.06 2.14
C HIS A 93 0.66 0.62 3.19
N ALA A 94 1.90 0.85 2.80
CA ALA A 94 2.96 1.42 3.63
C ALA A 94 3.25 0.60 4.91
N VAL A 95 3.26 -0.73 4.79
CA VAL A 95 3.52 -1.67 5.88
C VAL A 95 4.87 -2.37 5.72
N LEU A 96 5.20 -2.84 4.50
CA LEU A 96 6.38 -3.69 4.28
C LEU A 96 7.69 -3.06 4.72
N GLU A 97 7.81 -1.74 4.64
CA GLU A 97 8.99 -0.99 5.06
C GLU A 97 9.21 -0.91 6.57
N TRP A 98 8.21 -1.33 7.36
CA TRP A 98 8.25 -1.33 8.83
C TRP A 98 8.46 -2.72 9.44
N VAL A 99 8.36 -3.77 8.63
CA VAL A 99 8.47 -5.15 9.11
C VAL A 99 9.87 -5.73 8.86
N ALA A 100 10.31 -6.58 9.78
CA ALA A 100 11.60 -7.26 9.65
C ALA A 100 11.55 -8.36 8.57
N ASP A 101 10.41 -9.05 8.47
CA ASP A 101 10.19 -10.17 7.55
C ASP A 101 9.03 -9.86 6.59
N PRO A 102 9.31 -9.26 5.42
CA PRO A 102 8.30 -8.96 4.40
C PRO A 102 7.74 -10.20 3.72
N GLU A 103 8.53 -11.27 3.63
CA GLU A 103 8.11 -12.55 3.04
C GLU A 103 6.98 -13.17 3.88
N ALA A 104 7.18 -13.29 5.19
CA ALA A 104 6.14 -13.80 6.10
C ALA A 104 4.85 -12.96 6.03
N VAL A 105 4.94 -11.64 5.85
CA VAL A 105 3.77 -10.78 5.67
C VAL A 105 3.07 -11.10 4.36
N ILE A 106 3.78 -11.17 3.23
CA ILE A 106 3.21 -11.46 1.91
C ILE A 106 2.49 -12.83 1.94
N PHE A 107 3.12 -13.88 2.47
CA PHE A 107 2.47 -15.18 2.60
C PHE A 107 1.24 -15.16 3.52
N ALA A 108 1.26 -14.35 4.57
CA ALA A 108 0.10 -14.16 5.43
C ALA A 108 -1.08 -13.49 4.69
N LEU A 109 -0.79 -12.45 3.88
CA LEU A 109 -1.81 -11.79 3.06
C LEU A 109 -2.44 -12.77 2.06
N VAL A 110 -1.62 -13.55 1.35
CA VAL A 110 -2.09 -14.56 0.37
C VAL A 110 -2.97 -15.62 1.03
N ARG A 111 -2.62 -16.07 2.24
CA ARG A 111 -3.46 -17.05 2.98
C ARG A 111 -4.87 -16.53 3.27
N GLY A 112 -5.04 -15.23 3.44
CA GLY A 112 -6.35 -14.58 3.61
C GLY A 112 -7.16 -14.46 2.33
N MET A 113 -6.51 -14.48 1.16
CA MET A 113 -7.13 -14.26 -0.14
C MET A 113 -7.89 -15.48 -0.64
N ARG A 114 -9.05 -15.26 -1.25
CA ARG A 114 -9.74 -16.27 -2.05
C ARG A 114 -9.03 -16.53 -3.38
N PRO A 115 -9.16 -17.69 -4.01
CA PRO A 115 -8.80 -17.85 -5.41
C PRO A 115 -9.49 -16.79 -6.27
N GLY A 116 -8.73 -16.13 -7.13
CA GLY A 116 -9.19 -15.01 -7.95
C GLY A 116 -9.22 -13.64 -7.28
N ALA A 117 -8.92 -13.53 -5.98
CA ALA A 117 -8.87 -12.27 -5.24
C ALA A 117 -7.71 -11.36 -5.68
N TYR A 118 -7.81 -10.10 -5.29
CA TYR A 118 -6.83 -9.07 -5.62
C TYR A 118 -6.05 -8.62 -4.38
N LEU A 119 -4.78 -8.27 -4.58
CA LEU A 119 -3.92 -7.60 -3.60
C LEU A 119 -3.51 -6.23 -4.16
N SER A 120 -3.83 -5.18 -3.41
CA SER A 120 -3.29 -3.84 -3.61
C SER A 120 -2.16 -3.63 -2.59
N LEU A 121 -0.92 -3.64 -3.06
CA LEU A 121 0.27 -3.50 -2.23
C LEU A 121 0.96 -2.19 -2.55
N MET A 122 1.23 -1.37 -1.52
CA MET A 122 2.04 -0.15 -1.66
C MET A 122 3.14 -0.15 -0.60
N PHE A 123 4.35 0.21 -1.01
CA PHE A 123 5.52 0.24 -0.12
C PHE A 123 6.47 1.39 -0.44
N TYR A 124 7.25 1.79 0.56
CA TYR A 124 8.27 2.83 0.44
C TYR A 124 9.46 2.33 -0.38
N ASN A 125 9.83 3.09 -1.40
CA ASN A 125 10.72 2.66 -2.47
C ASN A 125 12.19 3.05 -2.23
N ARG A 126 13.08 2.07 -2.19
CA ARG A 126 14.53 2.27 -2.06
C ARG A 126 15.12 3.04 -3.24
N ASN A 127 14.65 2.82 -4.48
CA ASN A 127 15.16 3.54 -5.65
C ASN A 127 14.91 5.04 -5.56
N ALA A 128 13.70 5.45 -5.12
CA ALA A 128 13.37 6.87 -4.93
C ALA A 128 14.26 7.51 -3.85
N LEU A 129 14.56 6.77 -2.78
CA LEU A 129 15.45 7.26 -1.74
C LEU A 129 16.90 7.43 -2.25
N ILE A 130 17.39 6.49 -3.04
CA ILE A 130 18.69 6.57 -3.72
C ILE A 130 18.72 7.82 -4.61
N LEU A 131 17.75 7.98 -5.50
CA LEU A 131 17.63 9.11 -6.42
C LEU A 131 17.58 10.45 -5.67
N SER A 132 16.79 10.53 -4.61
CA SER A 132 16.69 11.73 -3.76
C SER A 132 18.03 12.07 -3.08
N ASN A 133 18.79 11.08 -2.61
CA ASN A 133 20.09 11.31 -2.01
C ASN A 133 21.14 11.70 -3.06
N MET A 134 21.07 11.18 -4.28
CA MET A 134 21.89 11.64 -5.42
C MET A 134 21.64 13.13 -5.71
N ALA A 135 20.36 13.51 -5.86
CA ALA A 135 19.98 14.90 -6.14
C ALA A 135 20.35 15.88 -5.03
N LYS A 136 20.44 15.42 -3.78
CA LYS A 136 20.87 16.22 -2.61
C LYS A 136 22.37 16.22 -2.37
N GLY A 137 23.17 15.43 -3.12
CA GLY A 137 24.59 15.29 -2.91
C GLY A 137 24.99 14.54 -1.62
N ASN A 138 24.10 13.70 -1.06
CA ASN A 138 24.37 12.91 0.14
C ASN A 138 25.22 11.67 -0.19
N LEU A 139 26.42 11.89 -0.73
CA LEU A 139 27.25 10.83 -1.32
C LEU A 139 27.70 9.77 -0.31
N TYR A 140 27.90 10.14 0.96
CA TYR A 140 28.25 9.20 2.02
C TYR A 140 27.15 8.15 2.26
N LYS A 141 25.87 8.56 2.27
CA LYS A 141 24.74 7.63 2.43
C LYS A 141 24.66 6.63 1.28
N LEU A 142 24.96 7.10 0.06
CA LEU A 142 24.95 6.25 -1.12
C LEU A 142 26.10 5.24 -1.11
N ARG A 143 27.31 5.71 -0.76
CA ARG A 143 28.50 4.87 -0.66
C ARG A 143 28.34 3.78 0.42
N ASP A 144 27.87 4.19 1.59
CA ASP A 144 27.77 3.31 2.75
C ASP A 144 26.44 2.49 2.74
N ARG A 145 25.58 2.70 1.74
CA ARG A 145 24.24 2.09 1.59
C ARG A 145 23.36 2.23 2.83
N ASP A 146 23.54 3.31 3.59
CA ASP A 146 22.76 3.63 4.78
C ASP A 146 21.45 4.32 4.37
N PHE A 147 20.42 3.50 4.15
CA PHE A 147 19.09 3.96 3.76
C PHE A 147 18.07 3.90 4.91
N ALA A 148 18.49 3.44 6.08
CA ALA A 148 17.61 3.38 7.25
C ALA A 148 17.21 4.79 7.71
N GLY A 149 15.97 4.95 8.11
CA GLY A 149 15.51 6.15 8.81
C GLY A 149 16.06 6.22 10.22
N HIS A 150 16.16 7.41 10.77
CA HIS A 150 16.52 7.58 12.19
C HIS A 150 15.41 7.02 13.09
N PRO A 151 15.74 6.40 14.24
CA PRO A 151 14.76 5.98 15.23
C PRO A 151 13.84 7.14 15.62
N GLY A 152 12.51 6.90 15.56
CA GLY A 152 11.49 7.93 15.82
C GLY A 152 11.24 8.90 14.68
N GLY A 153 11.90 8.76 13.53
CA GLY A 153 11.68 9.57 12.34
C GLY A 153 10.53 9.02 11.46
N LEU A 154 10.06 9.88 10.53
CA LEU A 154 9.03 9.51 9.53
C LEU A 154 9.59 8.71 8.35
N THR A 155 10.90 8.52 8.25
CA THR A 155 11.52 7.69 7.21
C THR A 155 11.54 6.25 7.71
N PRO A 156 10.95 5.32 6.96
CA PRO A 156 10.92 3.91 7.35
C PRO A 156 12.32 3.31 7.49
N PRO A 157 12.50 2.32 8.39
CA PRO A 157 13.80 1.68 8.61
C PRO A 157 14.25 0.80 7.45
N ALA A 158 13.33 0.25 6.67
CA ALA A 158 13.62 -0.73 5.64
C ALA A 158 12.92 -0.43 4.30
N PRO A 159 13.34 0.62 3.56
CA PRO A 159 12.80 0.86 2.22
C PRO A 159 13.05 -0.32 1.30
N ARG A 160 12.04 -0.71 0.52
CA ARG A 160 12.04 -1.96 -0.27
C ARG A 160 12.52 -1.73 -1.68
N GLN A 161 13.23 -2.71 -2.23
CA GLN A 161 13.59 -2.75 -3.64
C GLN A 161 12.40 -3.30 -4.44
N PRO A 162 11.89 -2.58 -5.45
CA PRO A 162 10.69 -3.00 -6.18
C PRO A 162 10.79 -4.39 -6.80
N GLN A 163 11.94 -4.72 -7.37
CA GLN A 163 12.14 -6.00 -8.02
C GLN A 163 12.13 -7.17 -7.01
N GLU A 164 12.76 -7.00 -5.83
CA GLU A 164 12.76 -7.99 -4.75
C GLU A 164 11.32 -8.26 -4.26
N VAL A 165 10.49 -7.21 -4.15
CA VAL A 165 9.08 -7.38 -3.75
C VAL A 165 8.28 -8.11 -4.82
N ILE A 166 8.49 -7.81 -6.12
CA ILE A 166 7.83 -8.51 -7.22
C ILE A 166 8.18 -10.01 -7.19
N GLU A 167 9.44 -10.35 -6.96
CA GLU A 167 9.90 -11.74 -6.87
C GLU A 167 9.22 -12.49 -5.70
N LEU A 168 9.11 -11.85 -4.53
CA LEU A 168 8.39 -12.42 -3.37
C LEU A 168 6.89 -12.64 -3.67
N LEU A 169 6.24 -11.69 -4.36
CA LEU A 169 4.84 -11.84 -4.77
C LEU A 169 4.63 -13.01 -5.73
N GLN A 170 5.53 -13.15 -6.71
CA GLN A 170 5.51 -14.27 -7.66
C GLN A 170 5.77 -15.62 -6.99
N GLN A 171 6.72 -15.68 -6.04
CA GLN A 171 6.98 -16.88 -5.21
C GLN A 171 5.76 -17.26 -4.36
N ALA A 172 4.99 -16.27 -3.91
CA ALA A 172 3.73 -16.47 -3.20
C ALA A 172 2.53 -16.84 -4.11
N GLY A 173 2.77 -17.01 -5.41
CA GLY A 173 1.76 -17.41 -6.39
C GLY A 173 0.91 -16.28 -6.94
N LEU A 174 1.29 -15.02 -6.73
CA LEU A 174 0.57 -13.85 -7.23
C LEU A 174 1.04 -13.43 -8.61
N GLU A 175 0.09 -13.05 -9.45
CA GLU A 175 0.32 -12.40 -10.75
C GLU A 175 0.28 -10.88 -10.59
N VAL A 176 1.32 -10.17 -11.02
CA VAL A 176 1.37 -8.70 -11.01
C VAL A 176 0.67 -8.16 -12.24
N LEU A 177 -0.47 -7.48 -12.05
CA LEU A 177 -1.31 -6.95 -13.13
C LEU A 177 -0.95 -5.50 -13.50
N ALA A 178 -0.53 -4.70 -12.51
CA ALA A 178 -0.15 -3.31 -12.73
C ALA A 178 0.94 -2.87 -11.75
N LYS A 179 1.79 -1.95 -12.24
CA LYS A 179 2.86 -1.31 -11.48
C LYS A 179 2.73 0.21 -11.62
N ARG A 180 2.84 0.94 -10.51
CA ARG A 180 2.77 2.40 -10.54
C ARG A 180 3.66 3.04 -9.47
N GLY A 181 4.47 4.00 -9.89
CA GLY A 181 5.15 4.93 -8.99
C GLY A 181 4.16 5.98 -8.47
N ILE A 182 4.22 6.23 -7.18
CA ILE A 182 3.39 7.22 -6.47
C ILE A 182 4.30 8.30 -5.93
N ARG A 183 3.93 9.57 -6.13
CA ARG A 183 4.74 10.74 -5.77
C ARG A 183 6.10 10.76 -6.48
N LEU A 184 6.09 10.49 -7.79
CA LEU A 184 7.26 10.59 -8.66
C LEU A 184 7.59 12.06 -8.93
N VAL A 185 6.66 12.78 -9.58
CA VAL A 185 6.85 14.17 -10.04
C VAL A 185 6.93 15.12 -8.85
N TYR A 186 6.01 14.97 -7.89
CA TYR A 186 5.90 15.84 -6.73
C TYR A 186 7.18 15.87 -5.89
N ASP A 187 7.80 14.72 -5.61
CA ASP A 187 8.96 14.64 -4.73
C ASP A 187 10.30 14.91 -5.44
N LEU A 188 10.34 14.83 -6.76
CA LEU A 188 11.52 15.20 -7.56
C LEU A 188 11.65 16.72 -7.73
N MET A 189 10.54 17.47 -7.69
CA MET A 189 10.59 18.92 -7.82
C MET A 189 11.23 19.59 -6.59
N PRO A 190 12.14 20.55 -6.77
CA PRO A 190 12.61 21.41 -5.69
C PRO A 190 11.41 22.11 -5.01
N ARG A 191 11.51 22.32 -3.67
CA ARG A 191 10.40 22.87 -2.89
C ARG A 191 9.88 24.23 -3.43
N ALA A 192 10.79 25.11 -3.85
CA ALA A 192 10.43 26.41 -4.39
C ALA A 192 9.62 26.28 -5.70
N VAL A 193 10.08 25.42 -6.62
CA VAL A 193 9.38 25.15 -7.89
C VAL A 193 8.00 24.55 -7.65
N ARG A 194 7.93 23.57 -6.75
CA ARG A 194 6.67 22.87 -6.42
C ARG A 194 5.61 23.80 -5.84
N ALA A 195 6.01 24.80 -5.05
CA ALA A 195 5.08 25.76 -4.44
C ALA A 195 4.36 26.64 -5.48
N GLU A 196 4.91 26.76 -6.68
CA GLU A 196 4.39 27.58 -7.78
C GLU A 196 3.58 26.77 -8.80
N ARG A 197 3.42 25.46 -8.60
CA ARG A 197 2.74 24.58 -9.57
C ARG A 197 1.34 24.22 -9.10
N SER A 198 0.43 24.11 -10.05
CA SER A 198 -0.90 23.55 -9.82
C SER A 198 -0.79 22.10 -9.33
N ILE A 199 -1.50 21.78 -8.27
CA ILE A 199 -1.56 20.40 -7.77
C ILE A 199 -2.24 19.47 -8.79
N ASP A 200 -3.21 19.97 -9.56
CA ASP A 200 -3.93 19.22 -10.58
C ASP A 200 -3.00 18.85 -11.75
N ASP A 201 -2.15 19.79 -12.19
CA ASP A 201 -1.15 19.52 -13.23
C ASP A 201 -0.13 18.48 -12.75
N VAL A 202 0.33 18.60 -11.50
CA VAL A 202 1.22 17.60 -10.90
C VAL A 202 0.56 16.24 -10.84
N GLN A 203 -0.70 16.16 -10.41
CA GLN A 203 -1.45 14.89 -10.37
C GLN A 203 -1.68 14.30 -11.76
N ALA A 204 -1.92 15.12 -12.78
CA ALA A 204 -2.05 14.66 -14.16
C ALA A 204 -0.75 14.01 -14.65
N LEU A 205 0.39 14.65 -14.39
CA LEU A 205 1.71 14.10 -14.75
C LEU A 205 2.08 12.86 -13.93
N GLU A 206 1.76 12.82 -12.62
CA GLU A 206 1.87 11.62 -11.79
C GLU A 206 1.08 10.45 -12.39
N TRP A 207 -0.13 10.73 -12.88
CA TRP A 207 -0.96 9.70 -13.51
C TRP A 207 -0.39 9.24 -14.83
N GLN A 208 0.06 10.15 -15.68
CA GLN A 208 0.62 9.86 -16.99
C GLN A 208 1.88 9.00 -16.88
N TYR A 209 2.90 9.48 -16.16
CA TYR A 209 4.21 8.85 -16.12
C TYR A 209 4.34 7.74 -15.06
N GLY A 210 3.49 7.76 -14.04
CA GLY A 210 3.62 6.82 -12.92
C GLY A 210 3.52 5.34 -13.28
N ALA A 211 2.91 4.98 -14.42
CA ALA A 211 2.83 3.58 -14.89
C ALA A 211 3.81 3.24 -16.02
N GLU A 212 4.55 4.24 -16.53
CA GLU A 212 5.48 4.04 -17.65
C GLU A 212 6.87 3.60 -17.17
N GLU A 213 7.54 2.76 -17.99
CA GLU A 213 8.98 2.44 -17.79
C GLU A 213 9.84 3.65 -18.18
N PRO A 214 10.91 3.96 -17.45
CA PRO A 214 11.35 3.33 -16.17
C PRO A 214 10.73 4.00 -14.93
N PHE A 215 9.79 4.92 -15.09
CA PHE A 215 9.36 5.88 -14.08
C PHE A 215 8.58 5.23 -12.93
N TRP A 216 7.80 4.15 -13.18
CA TRP A 216 7.05 3.49 -12.12
C TRP A 216 7.95 3.05 -10.95
N SER A 217 9.19 2.68 -11.24
CA SER A 217 10.16 2.22 -10.24
C SER A 217 10.88 3.36 -9.49
N LEU A 218 10.59 4.62 -9.83
CA LEU A 218 11.25 5.81 -9.28
C LEU A 218 10.35 6.66 -8.36
N GLY A 219 9.05 6.36 -8.28
CA GLY A 219 8.14 7.03 -7.35
C GLY A 219 8.55 6.79 -5.89
N ARG A 220 8.24 7.73 -5.00
CA ARG A 220 8.53 7.61 -3.55
C ARG A 220 7.94 6.32 -2.96
N TYR A 221 6.74 5.97 -3.40
CA TYR A 221 6.16 4.66 -3.16
C TYR A 221 5.98 3.93 -4.48
N VAL A 222 5.97 2.61 -4.43
CA VAL A 222 5.53 1.77 -5.53
C VAL A 222 4.23 1.11 -5.13
N HIS A 223 3.23 1.20 -5.99
CA HIS A 223 1.98 0.47 -5.90
C HIS A 223 1.99 -0.68 -6.91
N LEU A 224 1.69 -1.87 -6.43
CA LEU A 224 1.51 -3.08 -7.21
C LEU A 224 0.07 -3.58 -7.04
N LEU A 225 -0.63 -3.78 -8.14
CA LEU A 225 -1.91 -4.49 -8.15
C LEU A 225 -1.65 -5.92 -8.61
N CYS A 226 -2.01 -6.87 -7.76
CA CYS A 226 -1.77 -8.28 -8.02
C CYS A 226 -3.08 -9.07 -7.94
N ARG A 227 -3.07 -10.27 -8.51
CA ARG A 227 -4.17 -11.22 -8.46
C ARG A 227 -3.66 -12.59 -8.02
N LEU A 228 -4.40 -13.25 -7.16
CA LEU A 228 -4.24 -14.68 -6.90
C LEU A 228 -5.01 -15.43 -7.99
N PRO A 229 -4.35 -16.27 -8.82
CA PRO A 229 -5.04 -17.01 -9.88
C PRO A 229 -6.20 -17.86 -9.33
N GLN A 230 -7.19 -18.12 -10.18
CA GLN A 230 -8.18 -19.17 -9.91
C GLN A 230 -7.49 -20.51 -10.18
N SER A 231 -7.37 -21.35 -9.19
CA SER A 231 -6.88 -22.71 -9.31
C SER A 231 -7.86 -23.59 -10.09
#